data_24d86eec5456a4281e8d642a91255b0a
#
_entry.id   24d86eec5456a4281e8d642a91255b0a
#
_cell.length_a   1.000
_cell.length_b   1.000
_cell.length_c   1.000
_cell.angle_alpha   90.00
_cell.angle_beta   90.00
_cell.angle_gamma   90.00
#
_symmetry.space_group_name_H-M   'P 1'
#
loop_
_entity.id
_entity.type
_entity.pdbx_description
1 polymer ?
#
loop_
_entity_poly.entity_id
_entity_poly.type
_entity_poly.pdbx_seq_one_letter_code
_entity_poly.pdbx_strand_id
1 'polypeptide(L)'
;MNSDKKPNKFKSRRRSRREKPEFEQKLLDLARVTRVVKGGRRFSFRATMVIGDKKGRVGVGVGKGTDVSIAIAKAVNEAKKKMITVPIYNGTIFHDVRIKKGSAKIMMKPAKEGRGIVAGGAVRAVVDLAGIKDIVSKSQGTANKLNVARATIEALKELKMPEKKSKEK
;
A
#
# COMPACT_ATOMS: atom_id res chain seq x y z
N MET A 1 -8.00 -52.07 -45.90
CA MET A 1 -8.36 -50.69 -45.56
C MET A 1 -8.01 -50.45 -44.07
N ASN A 2 -6.79 -50.00 -43.79
CA ASN A 2 -6.32 -49.71 -42.45
C ASN A 2 -6.38 -48.21 -42.24
N SER A 3 -7.23 -47.77 -41.30
CA SER A 3 -7.36 -46.39 -40.90
C SER A 3 -6.47 -46.13 -39.70
N ASP A 4 -5.29 -45.55 -39.95
CA ASP A 4 -4.36 -45.07 -38.89
C ASP A 4 -4.94 -43.87 -38.15
N LYS A 5 -5.47 -44.10 -36.96
CA LYS A 5 -5.83 -43.02 -36.03
C LYS A 5 -4.55 -42.53 -35.34
N LYS A 6 -4.02 -41.35 -35.74
CA LYS A 6 -2.94 -40.65 -35.04
C LYS A 6 -3.38 -40.20 -33.63
N PRO A 7 -2.63 -40.48 -32.59
CA PRO A 7 -2.96 -40.02 -31.23
C PRO A 7 -2.78 -38.52 -31.13
N ASN A 8 -3.83 -37.84 -30.70
CA ASN A 8 -3.87 -36.40 -30.46
C ASN A 8 -3.04 -36.09 -29.19
N LYS A 9 -1.80 -35.60 -29.37
CA LYS A 9 -0.92 -35.15 -28.27
C LYS A 9 -1.46 -33.83 -27.69
N PHE A 10 -2.33 -33.90 -26.68
CA PHE A 10 -2.62 -32.78 -25.81
C PHE A 10 -1.31 -32.34 -25.14
N LYS A 11 -0.68 -31.31 -25.68
CA LYS A 11 0.41 -30.59 -25.00
C LYS A 11 -0.18 -29.96 -23.76
N SER A 12 0.05 -30.56 -22.60
CA SER A 12 -0.24 -29.95 -21.31
C SER A 12 0.51 -28.62 -21.27
N ARG A 13 -0.22 -27.51 -21.36
CA ARG A 13 0.34 -26.18 -21.13
C ARG A 13 0.87 -26.18 -19.69
N ARG A 14 2.17 -26.34 -19.52
CA ARG A 14 2.87 -26.07 -18.27
C ARG A 14 2.42 -24.70 -17.81
N ARG A 15 1.58 -24.64 -16.75
CA ARG A 15 1.27 -23.41 -16.04
C ARG A 15 2.60 -22.81 -15.62
N SER A 16 3.06 -21.78 -16.30
CA SER A 16 4.22 -21.01 -15.87
C SER A 16 3.96 -20.62 -14.42
N ARG A 17 4.85 -21.03 -13.53
CA ARG A 17 4.84 -20.66 -12.12
C ARG A 17 4.89 -19.14 -12.09
N ARG A 18 3.74 -18.50 -11.85
CA ARG A 18 3.67 -17.04 -11.73
C ARG A 18 4.64 -16.65 -10.61
N GLU A 19 5.69 -15.95 -10.97
CA GLU A 19 6.61 -15.37 -10.01
C GLU A 19 5.81 -14.55 -9.02
N LYS A 20 6.08 -14.72 -7.71
CA LYS A 20 5.40 -13.94 -6.68
C LYS A 20 5.69 -12.46 -6.96
N PRO A 21 4.69 -11.59 -7.00
CA PRO A 21 4.94 -10.17 -7.23
C PRO A 21 5.90 -9.65 -6.16
N GLU A 22 6.91 -8.89 -6.56
CA GLU A 22 7.93 -8.30 -5.69
C GLU A 22 7.33 -7.45 -4.57
N PHE A 23 6.16 -6.87 -4.82
CA PHE A 23 5.44 -6.02 -3.87
C PHE A 23 4.05 -6.60 -3.58
N GLU A 24 3.73 -6.69 -2.31
CA GLU A 24 2.36 -6.93 -1.88
C GLU A 24 1.50 -5.69 -2.12
N GLN A 25 0.22 -5.90 -2.45
CA GLN A 25 -0.71 -4.86 -2.83
C GLN A 25 -1.97 -4.94 -1.97
N LYS A 26 -2.46 -3.79 -1.48
CA LYS A 26 -3.70 -3.72 -0.72
C LYS A 26 -4.58 -2.58 -1.23
N LEU A 27 -5.82 -2.90 -1.57
CA LEU A 27 -6.82 -1.91 -1.95
C LEU A 27 -7.33 -1.21 -0.69
N LEU A 28 -7.22 0.13 -0.64
CA LEU A 28 -7.77 0.94 0.44
C LEU A 28 -9.19 1.39 0.17
N ASP A 29 -9.42 1.83 -1.06
CA ASP A 29 -10.70 2.39 -1.47
C ASP A 29 -10.93 2.22 -2.96
N LEU A 30 -12.18 1.90 -3.32
CA LEU A 30 -12.65 1.84 -4.70
C LEU A 30 -13.97 2.61 -4.78
N ALA A 31 -13.98 3.66 -5.59
CA ALA A 31 -15.14 4.49 -5.80
C ALA A 31 -15.49 4.59 -7.27
N ARG A 32 -16.79 4.45 -7.61
CA ARG A 32 -17.32 4.80 -8.92
C ARG A 32 -17.56 6.30 -8.94
N VAL A 33 -16.87 7.02 -9.81
CA VAL A 33 -16.99 8.47 -9.99
C VAL A 33 -17.71 8.79 -11.29
N THR A 34 -18.50 9.84 -11.29
CA THR A 34 -19.31 10.24 -12.45
C THR A 34 -18.90 11.61 -12.93
N ARG A 35 -18.98 11.82 -14.24
CA ARG A 35 -18.91 13.12 -14.87
C ARG A 35 -20.21 13.37 -15.63
N VAL A 36 -20.90 14.44 -15.31
CA VAL A 36 -22.11 14.86 -16.04
C VAL A 36 -21.71 15.45 -17.39
N VAL A 37 -22.39 15.03 -18.44
CA VAL A 37 -22.22 15.51 -19.81
C VAL A 37 -23.61 15.86 -20.38
N LYS A 38 -23.66 16.54 -21.54
CA LYS A 38 -24.93 17.00 -22.17
C LYS A 38 -25.99 15.89 -22.33
N GLY A 39 -25.58 14.64 -22.65
CA GLY A 39 -26.46 13.50 -22.87
C GLY A 39 -26.61 12.55 -21.68
N GLY A 40 -26.11 12.88 -20.49
CA GLY A 40 -26.21 12.01 -19.32
C GLY A 40 -24.96 11.98 -18.44
N ARG A 41 -24.58 10.78 -17.96
CA ARG A 41 -23.47 10.61 -17.00
C ARG A 41 -22.46 9.62 -17.55
N ARG A 42 -21.17 10.00 -17.56
CA ARG A 42 -20.07 9.06 -17.83
C ARG A 42 -19.48 8.57 -16.53
N PHE A 43 -19.38 7.27 -16.36
CA PHE A 43 -18.81 6.63 -15.17
C PHE A 43 -17.33 6.31 -15.36
N SER A 44 -16.60 6.35 -14.27
CA SER A 44 -15.22 5.91 -14.18
C SER A 44 -14.97 5.35 -12.78
N PHE A 45 -13.93 4.55 -12.62
CA PHE A 45 -13.52 4.00 -11.32
C PHE A 45 -12.28 4.70 -10.81
N ARG A 46 -12.25 5.01 -9.52
CA ARG A 46 -11.08 5.50 -8.82
C ARG A 46 -10.64 4.47 -7.79
N ALA A 47 -9.45 3.92 -7.97
CA ALA A 47 -8.83 3.00 -7.03
C ALA A 47 -7.73 3.71 -6.24
N THR A 48 -7.68 3.48 -4.93
CA THR A 48 -6.58 3.89 -4.05
C THR A 48 -5.87 2.64 -3.57
N MET A 49 -4.59 2.50 -3.91
CA MET A 49 -3.78 1.33 -3.61
C MET A 49 -2.61 1.68 -2.70
N VAL A 50 -2.26 0.75 -1.84
CA VAL A 50 -0.98 0.74 -1.12
C VAL A 50 -0.19 -0.45 -1.62
N ILE A 51 1.10 -0.26 -1.81
CA ILE A 51 2.05 -1.32 -2.13
C ILE A 51 3.22 -1.29 -1.16
N GLY A 52 3.82 -2.44 -0.88
CA GLY A 52 5.02 -2.55 -0.05
C GLY A 52 5.67 -3.91 -0.16
N ASP A 53 6.89 -4.00 0.33
CA ASP A 53 7.71 -5.22 0.29
C ASP A 53 7.84 -5.89 1.67
N LYS A 54 7.22 -5.31 2.71
CA LYS A 54 7.39 -5.70 4.12
C LYS A 54 8.86 -5.64 4.61
N LYS A 55 9.70 -4.90 3.90
CA LYS A 55 11.12 -4.70 4.21
C LYS A 55 11.48 -3.23 4.37
N GLY A 56 10.50 -2.40 4.67
CA GLY A 56 10.67 -0.96 4.87
C GLY A 56 10.24 -0.12 3.67
N ARG A 57 9.97 -0.68 2.49
CA ARG A 57 9.53 0.11 1.34
C ARG A 57 8.00 0.09 1.24
N VAL A 58 7.39 1.26 1.15
CA VAL A 58 5.95 1.42 1.04
C VAL A 58 5.58 2.62 0.17
N GLY A 59 4.49 2.53 -0.57
CA GLY A 59 3.99 3.60 -1.44
C GLY A 59 2.47 3.60 -1.55
N VAL A 60 1.90 4.78 -1.77
CA VAL A 60 0.46 4.98 -1.97
C VAL A 60 0.23 5.64 -3.32
N GLY A 61 -0.69 5.08 -4.10
CA GLY A 61 -1.08 5.60 -5.40
C GLY A 61 -2.59 5.62 -5.61
N VAL A 62 -3.02 6.48 -6.51
CA VAL A 62 -4.42 6.66 -6.91
C VAL A 62 -4.52 6.53 -8.42
N GLY A 63 -5.37 5.66 -8.91
CA GLY A 63 -5.61 5.49 -10.32
C GLY A 63 -7.08 5.73 -10.68
N LYS A 64 -7.31 6.33 -11.84
CA LYS A 64 -8.64 6.46 -12.44
C LYS A 64 -8.66 5.73 -13.78
N GLY A 65 -9.71 4.96 -14.02
CA GLY A 65 -9.90 4.20 -15.25
C GLY A 65 -11.37 4.09 -15.64
N THR A 66 -11.62 3.69 -16.88
CA THR A 66 -12.96 3.32 -17.35
C THR A 66 -13.42 2.00 -16.74
N ASP A 67 -12.46 1.13 -16.43
CA ASP A 67 -12.66 -0.15 -15.76
C ASP A 67 -11.85 -0.25 -14.48
N VAL A 68 -12.28 -1.13 -13.57
CA VAL A 68 -11.64 -1.35 -12.25
C VAL A 68 -10.20 -1.86 -12.40
N SER A 69 -9.96 -2.81 -13.29
CA SER A 69 -8.64 -3.38 -13.56
C SER A 69 -7.65 -2.33 -14.04
N ILE A 70 -8.08 -1.44 -14.96
CA ILE A 70 -7.27 -0.33 -15.46
C ILE A 70 -6.99 0.69 -14.35
N ALA A 71 -7.98 0.99 -13.50
CA ALA A 71 -7.80 1.91 -12.38
C ALA A 71 -6.78 1.37 -11.37
N ILE A 72 -6.85 0.07 -11.03
CA ILE A 72 -5.90 -0.60 -10.14
C ILE A 72 -4.48 -0.59 -10.73
N ALA A 73 -4.31 -0.99 -11.99
CA ALA A 73 -2.99 -0.99 -12.64
C ALA A 73 -2.33 0.40 -12.63
N LYS A 74 -3.11 1.46 -12.93
CA LYS A 74 -2.63 2.85 -12.84
C LYS A 74 -2.26 3.24 -11.42
N ALA A 75 -3.09 2.88 -10.42
CA ALA A 75 -2.81 3.17 -9.01
C ALA A 75 -1.53 2.49 -8.52
N VAL A 76 -1.30 1.23 -8.90
CA VAL A 76 -0.07 0.49 -8.57
C VAL A 76 1.16 1.14 -9.21
N ASN A 77 1.07 1.53 -10.49
CA ASN A 77 2.18 2.20 -11.17
C ASN A 77 2.50 3.57 -10.54
N GLU A 78 1.49 4.33 -10.12
CA GLU A 78 1.70 5.58 -9.39
C GLU A 78 2.31 5.33 -8.01
N ALA A 79 1.83 4.31 -7.28
CA ALA A 79 2.37 3.94 -5.98
C ALA A 79 3.86 3.53 -6.07
N LYS A 80 4.26 2.77 -7.10
CA LYS A 80 5.67 2.41 -7.37
C LYS A 80 6.55 3.63 -7.55
N LYS A 81 6.08 4.66 -8.26
CA LYS A 81 6.83 5.91 -8.47
C LYS A 81 7.00 6.74 -7.18
N LYS A 82 6.10 6.57 -6.22
CA LYS A 82 6.05 7.34 -4.96
C LYS A 82 6.46 6.52 -3.74
N MET A 83 7.19 5.44 -3.94
CA MET A 83 7.68 4.62 -2.83
C MET A 83 8.69 5.38 -1.99
N ILE A 84 8.62 5.13 -0.69
CA ILE A 84 9.56 5.63 0.32
C ILE A 84 10.20 4.45 1.03
N THR A 85 11.39 4.67 1.59
CA THR A 85 12.05 3.74 2.50
C THR A 85 11.88 4.25 3.92
N VAL A 86 11.36 3.41 4.79
CA VAL A 86 11.06 3.70 6.19
C VAL A 86 12.12 3.03 7.06
N PRO A 87 12.80 3.74 7.97
CA PRO A 87 13.68 3.13 8.93
C PRO A 87 12.88 2.38 9.99
N ILE A 88 13.13 1.07 10.11
CA ILE A 88 12.47 0.18 11.08
C ILE A 88 13.52 -0.29 12.08
N TYR A 89 13.19 -0.28 13.37
CA TYR A 89 14.03 -0.76 14.44
C TYR A 89 13.29 -1.80 15.28
N ASN A 90 13.81 -3.01 15.39
CA ASN A 90 13.20 -4.12 16.15
C ASN A 90 11.69 -4.30 15.87
N GLY A 91 11.27 -4.11 14.60
CA GLY A 91 9.87 -4.25 14.19
C GLY A 91 8.96 -3.06 14.53
N THR A 92 9.51 -1.97 15.08
CA THR A 92 8.77 -0.74 15.44
C THR A 92 9.43 0.53 14.89
N ILE A 93 8.90 1.70 15.24
CA ILE A 93 9.46 3.02 14.92
C ILE A 93 10.35 3.55 16.04
N PHE A 94 11.30 4.45 15.71
CA PHE A 94 12.28 4.98 16.68
C PHE A 94 11.69 5.92 17.72
N HIS A 95 10.73 6.78 17.32
CA HIS A 95 10.17 7.83 18.19
C HIS A 95 8.72 8.14 17.85
N ASP A 96 8.06 8.85 18.74
CA ASP A 96 6.72 9.39 18.53
C ASP A 96 6.71 10.38 17.36
N VAL A 97 5.71 10.29 16.48
CA VAL A 97 5.50 11.24 15.38
C VAL A 97 4.07 11.74 15.41
N ARG A 98 3.91 13.06 15.27
CA ARG A 98 2.61 13.71 15.12
C ARG A 98 2.66 14.60 13.89
N ILE A 99 1.85 14.30 12.90
CA ILE A 99 1.80 15.06 11.65
C ILE A 99 0.39 15.49 11.31
N LYS A 100 0.29 16.63 10.65
CA LYS A 100 -0.93 17.12 10.02
C LYS A 100 -0.66 17.32 8.54
N LYS A 101 -1.40 16.60 7.68
CA LYS A 101 -1.38 16.80 6.22
C LYS A 101 -2.78 17.06 5.71
N GLY A 102 -3.04 18.30 5.29
CA GLY A 102 -4.39 18.74 4.94
C GLY A 102 -5.36 18.57 6.12
N SER A 103 -6.45 17.85 5.92
CA SER A 103 -7.44 17.54 6.95
C SER A 103 -7.10 16.36 7.85
N ALA A 104 -6.10 15.54 7.49
CA ALA A 104 -5.70 14.38 8.27
C ALA A 104 -4.64 14.75 9.32
N LYS A 105 -4.88 14.33 10.57
CA LYS A 105 -3.91 14.39 11.67
C LYS A 105 -3.62 12.96 12.10
N ILE A 106 -2.35 12.59 12.15
CA ILE A 106 -1.92 11.25 12.54
C ILE A 106 -0.93 11.36 13.69
N MET A 107 -1.13 10.51 14.68
CA MET A 107 -0.21 10.29 15.77
C MET A 107 0.24 8.83 15.70
N MET A 108 1.54 8.59 15.73
CA MET A 108 2.14 7.26 15.79
C MET A 108 3.12 7.21 16.97
N LYS A 109 3.10 6.09 17.70
CA LYS A 109 3.97 5.81 18.83
C LYS A 109 4.59 4.43 18.68
N PRO A 110 5.86 4.26 19.06
CA PRO A 110 6.45 2.94 19.13
C PRO A 110 5.70 2.08 20.15
N ALA A 111 5.67 0.78 19.93
CA ALA A 111 5.06 -0.18 20.82
C ALA A 111 6.08 -1.21 21.27
N LYS A 112 5.84 -1.83 22.43
CA LYS A 112 6.63 -2.97 22.90
C LYS A 112 6.45 -4.14 21.96
N GLU A 113 7.48 -4.97 21.85
CA GLU A 113 7.46 -6.19 21.06
C GLU A 113 6.28 -7.09 21.46
N GLY A 114 5.60 -7.65 20.45
CA GLY A 114 4.44 -8.52 20.65
C GLY A 114 3.09 -7.81 20.80
N ARG A 115 3.05 -6.46 20.83
CA ARG A 115 1.79 -5.71 20.92
C ARG A 115 0.98 -5.74 19.63
N GLY A 116 1.65 -5.89 18.49
CA GLY A 116 1.03 -5.86 17.19
C GLY A 116 0.64 -4.46 16.70
N ILE A 117 -0.04 -4.40 15.57
CA ILE A 117 -0.46 -3.14 14.94
C ILE A 117 -1.80 -2.69 15.51
N VAL A 118 -1.79 -1.64 16.33
CA VAL A 118 -2.98 -0.96 16.84
C VAL A 118 -3.19 0.33 16.05
N ALA A 119 -3.97 0.26 14.96
CA ALA A 119 -4.14 1.36 14.02
C ALA A 119 -5.50 1.33 13.31
N GLY A 120 -5.98 2.47 12.85
CA GLY A 120 -7.13 2.58 11.95
C GLY A 120 -6.87 1.92 10.59
N GLY A 121 -7.90 1.48 9.88
CA GLY A 121 -7.80 0.63 8.70
C GLY A 121 -6.82 1.12 7.62
N ALA A 122 -6.84 2.42 7.27
CA ALA A 122 -5.93 2.97 6.26
C ALA A 122 -4.48 3.03 6.77
N VAL A 123 -4.26 3.43 8.02
CA VAL A 123 -2.93 3.45 8.65
C VAL A 123 -2.39 2.04 8.78
N ARG A 124 -3.21 1.09 9.29
CA ARG A 124 -2.84 -0.33 9.42
C ARG A 124 -2.36 -0.91 8.10
N ALA A 125 -3.05 -0.63 6.99
CA ALA A 125 -2.67 -1.14 5.68
C ALA A 125 -1.29 -0.62 5.22
N VAL A 126 -0.98 0.65 5.48
CA VAL A 126 0.33 1.25 5.13
C VAL A 126 1.44 0.67 5.98
N VAL A 127 1.23 0.59 7.30
CA VAL A 127 2.21 0.11 8.28
C VAL A 127 2.52 -1.38 8.10
N ASP A 128 1.49 -2.20 7.86
CA ASP A 128 1.59 -3.65 7.59
C ASP A 128 2.44 -3.90 6.33
N LEU A 129 2.17 -3.18 5.23
CA LEU A 129 2.93 -3.30 3.99
C LEU A 129 4.34 -2.68 4.08
N ALA A 130 4.58 -1.76 5.00
CA ALA A 130 5.93 -1.28 5.31
C ALA A 130 6.76 -2.33 6.06
N GLY A 131 6.11 -3.30 6.75
CA GLY A 131 6.78 -4.35 7.52
C GLY A 131 6.99 -4.01 9.00
N ILE A 132 6.30 -2.99 9.51
CA ILE A 132 6.29 -2.66 10.94
C ILE A 132 5.34 -3.63 11.64
N LYS A 133 5.81 -4.27 12.71
CA LYS A 133 5.06 -5.29 13.45
C LYS A 133 4.34 -4.71 14.66
N ASP A 134 4.98 -3.78 15.36
CA ASP A 134 4.51 -3.25 16.64
C ASP A 134 4.42 -1.74 16.61
N ILE A 135 3.20 -1.21 16.60
CA ILE A 135 2.94 0.24 16.57
C ILE A 135 1.56 0.57 17.13
N VAL A 136 1.47 1.71 17.80
CA VAL A 136 0.19 2.29 18.19
C VAL A 136 -0.02 3.59 17.42
N SER A 137 -1.16 3.72 16.75
CA SER A 137 -1.49 4.94 16.03
C SER A 137 -2.94 5.35 16.17
N LYS A 138 -3.18 6.66 16.07
CA LYS A 138 -4.51 7.25 16.03
C LYS A 138 -4.61 8.24 14.88
N SER A 139 -5.62 8.05 14.03
CA SER A 139 -6.00 9.01 13.01
C SER A 139 -7.09 9.93 13.55
N GLN A 140 -6.95 11.23 13.33
CA GLN A 140 -7.85 12.29 13.76
C GLN A 140 -8.12 13.25 12.59
N GLY A 141 -9.21 14.00 12.66
CA GLY A 141 -9.54 15.07 11.71
C GLY A 141 -10.35 14.61 10.50
N THR A 142 -10.05 13.49 9.85
CA THR A 142 -10.78 13.01 8.68
C THR A 142 -10.89 11.50 8.62
N ALA A 143 -12.01 11.02 8.08
CA ALA A 143 -12.23 9.61 7.76
C ALA A 143 -11.82 9.23 6.32
N ASN A 144 -11.39 10.19 5.50
CA ASN A 144 -10.99 9.95 4.11
C ASN A 144 -9.74 9.08 4.04
N LYS A 145 -9.90 7.82 3.61
CA LYS A 145 -8.85 6.80 3.55
C LYS A 145 -7.61 7.26 2.77
N LEU A 146 -7.80 8.00 1.66
CA LEU A 146 -6.70 8.52 0.85
C LEU A 146 -5.88 9.57 1.61
N ASN A 147 -6.55 10.54 2.26
CA ASN A 147 -5.86 11.59 3.01
C ASN A 147 -5.12 11.01 4.20
N VAL A 148 -5.74 10.06 4.91
CA VAL A 148 -5.11 9.33 6.01
C VAL A 148 -3.88 8.57 5.53
N ALA A 149 -3.97 7.82 4.41
CA ALA A 149 -2.84 7.08 3.88
C ALA A 149 -1.66 8.00 3.45
N ARG A 150 -1.96 9.13 2.80
CA ARG A 150 -0.95 10.12 2.43
C ARG A 150 -0.28 10.77 3.65
N ALA A 151 -1.07 11.06 4.68
CA ALA A 151 -0.53 11.60 5.94
C ALA A 151 0.33 10.56 6.66
N THR A 152 -0.03 9.27 6.62
CA THR A 152 0.80 8.18 7.17
C THR A 152 2.14 8.08 6.45
N ILE A 153 2.16 8.15 5.11
CA ILE A 153 3.41 8.17 4.33
C ILE A 153 4.31 9.34 4.74
N GLU A 154 3.72 10.53 4.94
CA GLU A 154 4.49 11.70 5.36
C GLU A 154 5.05 11.53 6.78
N ALA A 155 4.24 10.99 7.70
CA ALA A 155 4.69 10.70 9.06
C ALA A 155 5.85 9.67 9.07
N LEU A 156 5.81 8.67 8.19
CA LEU A 156 6.90 7.70 8.05
C LEU A 156 8.17 8.30 7.43
N LYS A 157 8.05 9.36 6.61
CA LYS A 157 9.20 10.10 6.07
C LYS A 157 9.92 10.96 7.11
N GLU A 158 9.18 11.49 8.08
CA GLU A 158 9.73 12.31 9.14
C GLU A 158 10.51 11.51 10.21
N LEU A 159 10.43 10.18 10.17
CA LEU A 159 11.20 9.32 11.06
C LEU A 159 12.69 9.52 10.83
N LYS A 160 13.38 9.99 11.85
CA LYS A 160 14.85 10.14 11.87
C LYS A 160 15.46 8.95 12.58
N MET A 161 16.53 8.42 12.01
CA MET A 161 17.35 7.45 12.74
C MET A 161 18.07 8.19 13.87
N PRO A 162 18.09 7.65 15.10
CA PRO A 162 18.95 8.21 16.14
C PRO A 162 20.40 8.12 15.66
N GLU A 163 21.12 9.22 15.76
CA GLU A 163 22.56 9.23 15.55
C GLU A 163 23.18 8.20 16.52
N LYS A 164 23.99 7.29 15.98
CA LYS A 164 24.79 6.39 16.82
C LYS A 164 25.69 7.28 17.66
N LYS A 165 25.32 7.51 18.94
CA LYS A 165 26.30 8.02 19.89
C LYS A 165 27.47 7.06 19.85
N SER A 166 28.59 7.50 19.28
CA SER A 166 29.87 6.81 19.42
C SER A 166 30.05 6.59 20.91
N LYS A 167 30.05 5.34 21.33
CA LYS A 167 30.48 4.99 22.69
C LYS A 167 31.96 5.38 22.76
N GLU A 168 32.22 6.58 23.21
CA GLU A 168 33.54 6.89 23.76
C GLU A 168 33.72 5.95 24.95
N LYS A 169 34.80 5.22 24.87
CA LYS A 169 35.33 4.36 25.92
C LYS A 169 35.78 5.15 27.12
#